data_4c9c121ac02c8e7237e4ee75e4ef8484
#
_entry.id   4c9c121ac02c8e7237e4ee75e4ef8484
#
_cell.length_a   1.000
_cell.length_b   1.000
_cell.length_c   1.000
_cell.angle_alpha   90.00
_cell.angle_beta   90.00
_cell.angle_gamma   90.00
#
_symmetry.space_group_name_H-M   'P 1'
#
loop_
_entity.id
_entity.type
_entity.pdbx_description
1 polymer ?
#
loop_
_entity_poly.entity_id
_entity_poly.type
_entity_poly.pdbx_seq_one_letter_code
_entity_poly.pdbx_strand_id
1 'polypeptide(L)'
;MREKSYEKKHLDLVRKYAPECMVLLKSDGSFPLGQPEKIALYGNGARRTLKGGRGSADVNVKEYPTIEQGLRNAGFEITTEDWLTAYEQERKYGEEKFRKWLKEKIAKDGFGMLMENLSIVMPEPEYSIPLSGDGEAAVYVLARLCGEGVDRQDVPGDFYLTATEIQDILQLQK
;
A
#
# COMPACT_ATOMS: atom_id res chain seq x y z
N MET A 1 10.42 -24.31 2.29
CA MET A 1 11.83 -24.26 2.71
C MET A 1 11.85 -24.17 4.23
N ARG A 2 12.65 -24.99 4.92
CA ARG A 2 12.64 -25.02 6.40
C ARG A 2 13.30 -23.75 6.94
N GLU A 3 12.65 -23.07 7.86
CA GLU A 3 13.19 -21.87 8.51
C GLU A 3 14.45 -22.24 9.32
N LYS A 4 15.51 -21.46 9.17
CA LYS A 4 16.75 -21.67 9.91
C LYS A 4 16.67 -20.92 11.25
N SER A 5 17.28 -21.48 12.28
CA SER A 5 17.22 -20.91 13.65
C SER A 5 17.71 -19.46 13.74
N TYR A 6 18.70 -19.08 12.92
CA TYR A 6 19.21 -17.71 12.89
C TYR A 6 18.22 -16.73 12.23
N GLU A 7 17.43 -17.17 11.25
CA GLU A 7 16.44 -16.31 10.59
C GLU A 7 15.41 -15.82 11.59
N LYS A 8 14.86 -16.72 12.41
CA LYS A 8 13.94 -16.36 13.48
C LYS A 8 14.56 -15.36 14.46
N LYS A 9 15.79 -15.65 14.92
CA LYS A 9 16.52 -14.75 15.85
C LYS A 9 16.70 -13.35 15.25
N HIS A 10 17.03 -13.25 13.95
CA HIS A 10 17.20 -11.97 13.28
C HIS A 10 15.87 -11.22 13.14
N LEU A 11 14.77 -11.92 12.80
CA LEU A 11 13.45 -11.32 12.76
C LEU A 11 13.00 -10.78 14.12
N ASP A 12 13.25 -11.52 15.19
CA ASP A 12 12.95 -11.08 16.55
C ASP A 12 13.76 -9.82 16.93
N LEU A 13 15.04 -9.76 16.53
CA LEU A 13 15.87 -8.56 16.73
C LEU A 13 15.32 -7.36 15.94
N VAL A 14 14.96 -7.55 14.66
CA VAL A 14 14.36 -6.47 13.83
C VAL A 14 13.07 -5.96 14.47
N ARG A 15 12.19 -6.84 14.88
CA ARG A 15 10.93 -6.45 15.56
C ARG A 15 11.16 -5.68 16.84
N LYS A 16 12.18 -6.10 17.62
CA LYS A 16 12.53 -5.44 18.88
C LYS A 16 13.05 -4.01 18.67
N TYR A 17 13.91 -3.82 17.66
CA TYR A 17 14.62 -2.56 17.48
C TYR A 17 14.01 -1.63 16.41
N ALA A 18 13.13 -2.11 15.55
CA ALA A 18 12.46 -1.26 14.55
C ALA A 18 11.77 -0.03 15.17
N PRO A 19 11.06 -0.13 16.31
CA PRO A 19 10.44 1.04 16.94
C PRO A 19 11.44 2.11 17.37
N GLU A 20 12.67 1.73 17.74
CA GLU A 20 13.72 2.67 18.14
C GLU A 20 14.28 3.49 16.96
N CYS A 21 14.02 3.04 15.74
CA CYS A 21 14.38 3.77 14.51
C CYS A 21 13.31 4.76 14.06
N MET A 22 12.16 4.82 14.77
CA MET A 22 11.04 5.69 14.44
C MET A 22 11.10 6.98 15.26
N VAL A 23 10.91 8.12 14.60
CA VAL A 23 10.87 9.43 15.24
C VAL A 23 9.54 10.09 14.96
N LEU A 24 8.76 10.35 16.01
CA LEU A 24 7.53 11.13 15.93
C LEU A 24 7.90 12.63 15.93
N LEU A 25 7.80 13.27 14.78
CA LEU A 25 8.20 14.67 14.62
C LEU A 25 7.19 15.65 15.20
N LYS A 26 5.91 15.32 15.18
CA LYS A 26 4.82 16.16 15.69
C LYS A 26 3.62 15.31 16.05
N SER A 27 2.92 15.67 17.11
CA SER A 27 1.62 15.11 17.48
C SER A 27 0.74 16.21 18.08
N ASP A 28 -0.54 16.15 17.80
CA ASP A 28 -1.57 16.96 18.46
C ASP A 28 -2.28 16.19 19.59
N GLY A 29 -1.78 15.00 19.91
CA GLY A 29 -2.32 14.12 20.94
C GLY A 29 -3.25 13.01 20.39
N SER A 30 -3.65 13.06 19.11
CA SER A 30 -4.47 12.01 18.49
C SER A 30 -3.66 10.75 18.12
N PHE A 31 -2.36 10.89 18.03
CA PHE A 31 -1.44 9.77 17.75
C PHE A 31 -0.16 9.90 18.62
N PRO A 32 0.40 8.82 19.18
CA PRO A 32 -0.04 7.42 19.05
C PRO A 32 -1.33 7.13 19.85
N LEU A 33 -2.10 6.14 19.38
CA LEU A 33 -3.27 5.65 20.09
C LEU A 33 -2.85 4.96 21.39
N GLY A 34 -3.54 5.25 22.48
CA GLY A 34 -3.16 4.76 23.82
C GLY A 34 -3.45 3.28 24.05
N GLN A 35 -4.47 2.75 23.41
CA GLN A 35 -4.92 1.36 23.50
C GLN A 35 -5.34 0.86 22.12
N PRO A 36 -5.31 -0.46 21.88
CA PRO A 36 -5.93 -1.04 20.71
C PRO A 36 -7.44 -0.83 20.73
N GLU A 37 -7.96 -0.37 19.59
CA GLU A 37 -9.35 0.06 19.44
C GLU A 37 -9.89 -0.47 18.09
N LYS A 38 -11.14 -0.13 17.79
CA LYS A 38 -11.72 -0.33 16.47
C LYS A 38 -11.16 0.69 15.49
N ILE A 39 -10.62 0.21 14.37
CA ILE A 39 -10.04 1.03 13.32
C ILE A 39 -10.75 0.80 12.01
N ALA A 40 -11.16 1.89 11.36
CA ALA A 40 -11.55 1.90 9.96
C ALA A 40 -10.31 2.03 9.08
N LEU A 41 -9.88 0.93 8.43
CA LEU A 41 -8.67 0.86 7.61
C LEU A 41 -9.00 0.94 6.13
N TYR A 42 -8.35 1.85 5.42
CA TYR A 42 -8.56 2.10 4.00
C TYR A 42 -7.24 2.25 3.25
N GLY A 43 -7.36 2.36 1.92
CA GLY A 43 -6.26 2.74 1.03
C GLY A 43 -5.46 1.56 0.49
N ASN A 44 -4.77 1.85 -0.60
CA ASN A 44 -4.12 0.86 -1.46
C ASN A 44 -2.94 0.13 -0.82
N GLY A 45 -2.34 0.69 0.22
CA GLY A 45 -1.21 0.08 0.94
C GLY A 45 -1.62 -0.82 2.10
N ALA A 46 -2.90 -0.87 2.49
CA ALA A 46 -3.37 -1.62 3.65
C ALA A 46 -3.07 -3.12 3.54
N ARG A 47 -3.49 -3.76 2.45
CA ARG A 47 -3.23 -5.17 2.12
C ARG A 47 -2.05 -5.38 1.19
N ARG A 48 -1.62 -4.35 0.46
CA ARG A 48 -0.50 -4.38 -0.49
C ARG A 48 0.62 -3.48 -0.01
N THR A 49 1.03 -3.68 1.21
CA THR A 49 2.11 -2.91 1.84
C THR A 49 3.41 -3.07 1.06
N LEU A 50 4.01 -1.96 0.70
CA LEU A 50 5.28 -1.95 -0.04
C LEU A 50 6.41 -2.36 0.90
N LYS A 51 7.17 -3.38 0.51
CA LYS A 51 8.33 -3.89 1.27
C LYS A 51 9.67 -3.35 0.78
N GLY A 52 9.67 -2.67 -0.35
CA GLY A 52 10.87 -2.13 -0.99
C GLY A 52 10.55 -1.42 -2.29
N GLY A 53 11.56 -0.96 -3.00
CA GLY A 53 11.46 -0.37 -4.32
C GLY A 53 11.24 -1.39 -5.43
N ARG A 54 11.38 -0.95 -6.68
CA ARG A 54 11.34 -1.79 -7.88
C ARG A 54 12.77 -2.21 -8.29
N GLY A 55 12.84 -3.16 -9.20
CA GLY A 55 14.11 -3.62 -9.74
C GLY A 55 14.96 -4.34 -8.69
N SER A 56 16.19 -3.91 -8.51
CA SER A 56 17.14 -4.49 -7.55
C SER A 56 16.70 -4.41 -6.09
N ALA A 57 15.82 -3.46 -5.76
CA ALA A 57 15.26 -3.29 -4.42
C ALA A 57 14.02 -4.16 -4.16
N ASP A 58 13.50 -4.87 -5.17
CA ASP A 58 12.41 -5.83 -4.99
C ASP A 58 12.94 -7.19 -4.52
N VAL A 59 13.27 -7.25 -3.24
CA VAL A 59 13.84 -8.44 -2.62
C VAL A 59 12.78 -9.51 -2.42
N ASN A 60 13.08 -10.74 -2.83
CA ASN A 60 12.25 -11.90 -2.53
C ASN A 60 12.33 -12.23 -1.04
N VAL A 61 11.22 -12.07 -0.35
CA VAL A 61 11.07 -12.42 1.07
C VAL A 61 10.06 -13.57 1.20
N LYS A 62 10.22 -14.39 2.21
CA LYS A 62 9.29 -15.50 2.47
C LYS A 62 7.93 -14.96 2.90
N GLU A 63 7.97 -14.03 3.85
CA GLU A 63 6.81 -13.39 4.45
C GLU A 63 7.17 -11.97 4.87
N TYR A 64 6.22 -11.08 4.81
CA TYR A 64 6.28 -9.76 5.44
C TYR A 64 4.87 -9.37 5.88
N PRO A 65 4.73 -8.73 7.05
CA PRO A 65 3.42 -8.30 7.51
C PRO A 65 2.92 -7.14 6.67
N THR A 66 1.64 -7.17 6.30
CA THR A 66 0.95 -6.01 5.75
C THR A 66 0.59 -5.04 6.89
N ILE A 67 0.19 -3.81 6.55
CA ILE A 67 -0.31 -2.85 7.55
C ILE A 67 -1.52 -3.43 8.26
N GLU A 68 -2.47 -4.05 7.51
CA GLU A 68 -3.62 -4.74 8.10
C GLU A 68 -3.19 -5.80 9.12
N GLN A 69 -2.25 -6.68 8.75
CA GLN A 69 -1.75 -7.71 9.66
C GLN A 69 -1.02 -7.12 10.87
N GLY A 70 -0.24 -6.06 10.65
CA GLY A 70 0.46 -5.37 11.73
C GLY A 70 -0.51 -4.80 12.77
N LEU A 71 -1.57 -4.15 12.33
CA LEU A 71 -2.62 -3.61 13.20
C LEU A 71 -3.36 -4.74 13.95
N ARG A 72 -3.76 -5.81 13.25
CA ARG A 72 -4.39 -6.97 13.91
C ARG A 72 -3.48 -7.63 14.94
N ASN A 73 -2.19 -7.77 14.63
CA ASN A 73 -1.21 -8.33 15.56
C ASN A 73 -0.98 -7.43 16.79
N ALA A 74 -1.19 -6.13 16.64
CA ALA A 74 -1.15 -5.17 17.74
C ALA A 74 -2.46 -5.12 18.56
N GLY A 75 -3.48 -5.91 18.18
CA GLY A 75 -4.75 -6.03 18.90
C GLY A 75 -5.87 -5.14 18.38
N PHE A 76 -5.66 -4.38 17.30
CA PHE A 76 -6.71 -3.56 16.70
C PHE A 76 -7.75 -4.41 15.97
N GLU A 77 -9.03 -4.05 16.10
CA GLU A 77 -10.14 -4.60 15.34
C GLU A 77 -10.34 -3.78 14.06
N ILE A 78 -10.21 -4.42 12.89
CA ILE A 78 -10.44 -3.75 11.60
C ILE A 78 -11.91 -3.90 11.22
N THR A 79 -12.62 -2.80 11.07
CA THR A 79 -14.08 -2.76 10.84
C THR A 79 -14.46 -2.65 9.36
N THR A 80 -13.48 -2.42 8.47
CA THR A 80 -13.69 -2.14 7.04
C THR A 80 -13.25 -3.28 6.13
N GLU A 81 -13.43 -4.52 6.55
CA GLU A 81 -13.00 -5.68 5.77
C GLU A 81 -13.71 -5.79 4.42
N ASP A 82 -15.00 -5.42 4.39
CA ASP A 82 -15.80 -5.40 3.16
C ASP A 82 -15.28 -4.35 2.18
N TRP A 83 -14.92 -3.16 2.66
CA TRP A 83 -14.32 -2.13 1.83
C TRP A 83 -12.98 -2.58 1.25
N LEU A 84 -12.11 -3.13 2.08
CA LEU A 84 -10.80 -3.65 1.65
C LEU A 84 -10.95 -4.74 0.59
N THR A 85 -11.95 -5.59 0.73
CA THR A 85 -12.24 -6.67 -0.22
C THR A 85 -12.78 -6.12 -1.54
N ALA A 86 -13.70 -5.16 -1.48
CA ALA A 86 -14.22 -4.48 -2.67
C ALA A 86 -13.10 -3.73 -3.41
N TYR A 87 -12.22 -3.04 -2.68
CA TYR A 87 -11.06 -2.37 -3.27
C TYR A 87 -10.12 -3.35 -4.00
N GLU A 88 -9.83 -4.52 -3.42
CA GLU A 88 -9.02 -5.55 -4.07
C GLU A 88 -9.63 -6.03 -5.39
N GLN A 89 -10.95 -6.10 -5.49
CA GLN A 89 -11.66 -6.45 -6.74
C GLN A 89 -11.51 -5.36 -7.80
N GLU A 90 -11.72 -4.09 -7.43
CA GLU A 90 -11.53 -2.96 -8.35
C GLU A 90 -10.09 -2.88 -8.85
N ARG A 91 -9.15 -3.07 -7.96
CA ARG A 91 -7.74 -3.08 -8.33
C ARG A 91 -7.39 -4.22 -9.28
N LYS A 92 -7.89 -5.43 -9.03
CA LYS A 92 -7.69 -6.58 -9.93
C LYS A 92 -8.24 -6.29 -11.33
N TYR A 93 -9.42 -5.68 -11.41
CA TYR A 93 -10.00 -5.26 -12.68
C TYR A 93 -9.12 -4.21 -13.40
N GLY A 94 -8.62 -3.23 -12.66
CA GLY A 94 -7.65 -2.25 -13.17
C GLY A 94 -6.39 -2.91 -13.71
N GLU A 95 -5.84 -3.90 -12.99
CA GLU A 95 -4.65 -4.65 -13.42
C GLU A 95 -4.90 -5.44 -14.71
N GLU A 96 -6.06 -6.04 -14.87
CA GLU A 96 -6.44 -6.76 -16.10
C GLU A 96 -6.53 -5.81 -17.29
N LYS A 97 -7.16 -4.64 -17.12
CA LYS A 97 -7.20 -3.60 -18.15
C LYS A 97 -5.81 -3.08 -18.51
N PHE A 98 -5.00 -2.82 -17.51
CA PHE A 98 -3.64 -2.34 -17.72
C PHE A 98 -2.76 -3.37 -18.46
N ARG A 99 -2.86 -4.66 -18.10
CA ARG A 99 -2.16 -5.74 -18.82
C ARG A 99 -2.59 -5.86 -20.28
N LYS A 100 -3.89 -5.69 -20.55
CA LYS A 100 -4.41 -5.69 -21.92
C LYS A 100 -3.86 -4.52 -22.70
N TRP A 101 -3.97 -3.30 -22.17
CA TRP A 101 -3.40 -2.10 -22.76
C TRP A 101 -1.89 -2.24 -23.02
N LEU A 102 -1.14 -2.78 -22.08
CA LEU A 102 0.30 -2.98 -22.22
C LEU A 102 0.64 -3.95 -23.35
N LYS A 103 -0.11 -5.06 -23.48
CA LYS A 103 0.06 -6.02 -24.58
C LYS A 103 -0.22 -5.37 -25.94
N GLU A 104 -1.28 -4.59 -26.05
CA GLU A 104 -1.64 -3.88 -27.28
C GLU A 104 -0.57 -2.84 -27.64
N LYS A 105 -0.07 -2.13 -26.66
CA LYS A 105 1.01 -1.15 -26.84
C LYS A 105 2.32 -1.79 -27.28
N ILE A 106 2.72 -2.91 -26.67
CA ILE A 106 3.91 -3.68 -27.10
C ILE A 106 3.73 -4.19 -28.52
N ALA A 107 2.57 -4.69 -28.88
CA ALA A 107 2.28 -5.19 -30.21
C ALA A 107 2.38 -4.09 -31.28
N LYS A 108 2.02 -2.86 -30.92
CA LYS A 108 2.07 -1.69 -31.81
C LYS A 108 3.45 -1.07 -31.92
N ASP A 109 4.09 -0.82 -30.79
CA ASP A 109 5.29 0.03 -30.67
C ASP A 109 6.59 -0.80 -30.53
N GLY A 110 6.46 -2.13 -30.41
CA GLY A 110 7.57 -3.06 -30.23
C GLY A 110 8.06 -3.15 -28.77
N PHE A 111 8.84 -4.20 -28.49
CA PHE A 111 9.36 -4.46 -27.14
C PHE A 111 10.39 -3.41 -26.67
N GLY A 112 11.04 -2.70 -27.61
CA GLY A 112 11.98 -1.62 -27.30
C GLY A 112 11.35 -0.51 -26.47
N MET A 113 10.06 -0.21 -26.67
CA MET A 113 9.30 0.75 -25.89
C MET A 113 9.28 0.40 -24.38
N LEU A 114 9.21 -0.88 -24.05
CA LEU A 114 9.28 -1.33 -22.64
C LEU A 114 10.65 -1.10 -22.02
N MET A 115 11.71 -1.26 -22.80
CA MET A 115 13.08 -1.02 -22.31
C MET A 115 13.38 0.47 -22.14
N GLU A 116 12.79 1.32 -22.99
CA GLU A 116 12.89 2.78 -22.89
C GLU A 116 12.00 3.35 -21.76
N ASN A 117 10.95 2.62 -21.39
CA ASN A 117 9.96 3.02 -20.39
C ASN A 117 9.82 1.97 -19.29
N LEU A 118 10.93 1.60 -18.65
CA LEU A 118 10.93 0.72 -17.46
C LEU A 118 10.09 1.28 -16.30
N SER A 119 9.66 2.52 -16.44
CA SER A 119 8.80 3.28 -15.53
C SER A 119 7.30 3.07 -15.70
N ILE A 120 6.86 2.34 -16.73
CA ILE A 120 5.42 2.14 -16.92
C ILE A 120 4.86 1.38 -15.71
N VAL A 121 4.18 2.11 -14.88
CA VAL A 121 3.45 1.62 -13.70
C VAL A 121 1.98 1.79 -13.96
N MET A 122 1.18 0.85 -13.51
CA MET A 122 -0.26 1.06 -13.44
C MET A 122 -0.54 2.19 -12.45
N PRO A 123 -1.15 3.29 -12.86
CA PRO A 123 -1.58 4.32 -11.91
C PRO A 123 -2.65 3.75 -10.97
N GLU A 124 -2.84 4.40 -9.86
CA GLU A 124 -3.94 4.06 -8.95
C GLU A 124 -5.28 4.21 -9.69
N PRO A 125 -6.12 3.17 -9.72
CA PRO A 125 -7.40 3.25 -10.42
C PRO A 125 -8.37 4.18 -9.67
N GLU A 126 -9.22 4.87 -10.42
CA GLU A 126 -10.41 5.47 -9.83
C GLU A 126 -11.40 4.36 -9.48
N TYR A 127 -12.06 4.49 -8.35
CA TYR A 127 -13.08 3.56 -7.86
C TYR A 127 -14.25 4.33 -7.23
N SER A 128 -15.34 3.65 -6.96
CA SER A 128 -16.49 4.22 -6.27
C SER A 128 -17.01 3.22 -5.23
N ILE A 129 -16.29 3.15 -4.11
CA ILE A 129 -16.65 2.30 -2.98
C ILE A 129 -17.02 3.22 -1.83
N PRO A 130 -18.28 3.18 -1.34
CA PRO A 130 -18.68 3.99 -0.20
C PRO A 130 -17.82 3.65 1.02
N LEU A 131 -17.38 4.67 1.75
CA LEU A 131 -16.73 4.46 3.03
C LEU A 131 -17.72 3.80 3.98
N SER A 132 -17.32 2.69 4.55
CA SER A 132 -18.08 1.90 5.50
C SER A 132 -17.22 1.63 6.73
N GLY A 133 -17.84 1.17 7.77
CA GLY A 133 -17.16 0.86 9.02
C GLY A 133 -17.31 1.98 10.05
N ASP A 134 -17.30 1.55 11.26
CA ASP A 134 -17.25 2.37 12.46
C ASP A 134 -15.91 2.14 13.14
N GLY A 135 -15.36 3.17 13.73
CA GLY A 135 -14.09 3.07 14.43
C GLY A 135 -13.81 4.33 15.20
N GLU A 136 -13.00 4.21 16.22
CA GLU A 136 -12.54 5.35 17.02
C GLU A 136 -11.46 6.13 16.29
N ALA A 137 -10.82 5.49 15.30
CA ALA A 137 -9.88 6.12 14.39
C ALA A 137 -10.01 5.55 12.97
N ALA A 138 -9.68 6.38 11.99
CA ALA A 138 -9.51 5.96 10.61
C ALA A 138 -8.04 6.02 10.21
N VAL A 139 -7.58 4.98 9.51
CA VAL A 139 -6.23 4.89 8.94
C VAL A 139 -6.33 4.74 7.42
N TYR A 140 -5.85 5.72 6.69
CA TYR A 140 -5.81 5.67 5.24
C TYR A 140 -4.37 5.47 4.75
N VAL A 141 -4.08 4.32 4.17
CA VAL A 141 -2.74 3.92 3.76
C VAL A 141 -2.51 4.24 2.29
N LEU A 142 -1.76 5.29 2.02
CA LEU A 142 -1.33 5.66 0.68
C LEU A 142 0.01 4.99 0.36
N ALA A 143 0.04 4.18 -0.69
CA ALA A 143 1.24 3.53 -1.16
C ALA A 143 1.52 3.92 -2.62
N ARG A 144 2.73 4.38 -2.87
CA ARG A 144 3.23 4.72 -4.19
C ARG A 144 4.62 4.13 -4.35
N LEU A 145 4.88 3.53 -5.50
CA LEU A 145 6.15 2.86 -5.79
C LEU A 145 6.92 3.61 -6.85
N CYS A 146 8.18 3.90 -6.56
CA CYS A 146 9.13 4.45 -7.52
C CYS A 146 10.24 3.44 -7.78
N GLY A 147 10.79 3.44 -8.99
CA GLY A 147 11.95 2.62 -9.35
C GLY A 147 13.22 3.46 -9.42
N GLU A 148 14.37 2.79 -9.37
CA GLU A 148 15.65 3.43 -9.60
C GLU A 148 15.73 3.97 -11.03
N GLY A 149 16.20 5.20 -11.18
CA GLY A 149 16.35 5.86 -12.49
C GLY A 149 15.03 6.28 -13.16
N VAL A 150 13.93 6.25 -12.42
CA VAL A 150 12.60 6.58 -12.94
C VAL A 150 11.84 7.44 -11.97
N ASP A 151 11.51 8.65 -12.40
CA ASP A 151 10.66 9.55 -11.64
C ASP A 151 9.18 9.16 -11.75
N ARG A 152 8.39 9.61 -10.76
CA ARG A 152 6.95 9.53 -10.83
C ARG A 152 6.41 10.45 -11.91
N GLN A 153 5.32 10.03 -12.51
CA GLN A 153 4.59 10.87 -13.46
C GLN A 153 3.77 11.92 -12.70
N ASP A 154 3.78 13.14 -13.21
CA ASP A 154 3.06 14.30 -12.65
C ASP A 154 1.56 14.24 -12.95
N VAL A 155 0.93 13.14 -12.55
CA VAL A 155 -0.47 12.81 -12.82
C VAL A 155 -1.18 12.26 -11.58
N PRO A 156 -2.54 12.36 -11.51
CA PRO A 156 -3.33 11.69 -10.48
C PRO A 156 -3.11 10.17 -10.49
N GLY A 157 -3.06 9.59 -9.31
CA GLY A 157 -2.84 8.15 -9.11
C GLY A 157 -1.38 7.72 -9.16
N ASP A 158 -0.46 8.64 -9.49
CA ASP A 158 0.98 8.44 -9.38
C ASP A 158 1.59 9.46 -8.41
N PHE A 159 2.04 10.62 -8.86
CA PHE A 159 2.57 11.65 -7.95
C PHE A 159 1.46 12.28 -7.11
N TYR A 160 0.37 12.69 -7.75
CA TYR A 160 -0.80 13.23 -7.06
C TYR A 160 -1.77 12.15 -6.61
N LEU A 161 -2.60 12.48 -5.63
CA LEU A 161 -3.74 11.66 -5.23
C LEU A 161 -4.78 11.64 -6.37
N THR A 162 -5.53 10.56 -6.46
CA THR A 162 -6.72 10.50 -7.31
C THR A 162 -7.83 11.36 -6.72
N ALA A 163 -8.84 11.68 -7.53
CA ALA A 163 -10.01 12.41 -7.05
C ALA A 163 -10.74 11.62 -5.94
N THR A 164 -10.83 10.30 -6.09
CA THR A 164 -11.42 9.41 -5.09
C THR A 164 -10.64 9.42 -3.78
N GLU A 165 -9.32 9.27 -3.81
CA GLU A 165 -8.48 9.32 -2.60
C GLU A 165 -8.65 10.65 -1.83
N ILE A 166 -8.71 11.77 -2.57
CA ILE A 166 -8.96 13.08 -1.97
C ILE A 166 -10.33 13.14 -1.29
N GLN A 167 -11.38 12.68 -1.97
CA GLN A 167 -12.74 12.66 -1.44
C GLN A 167 -12.85 11.78 -0.20
N ASP A 168 -12.28 10.58 -0.23
CA ASP A 168 -12.27 9.65 0.90
C ASP A 168 -11.60 10.28 2.13
N ILE A 169 -10.40 10.84 1.96
CA ILE A 169 -9.66 11.47 3.05
C ILE A 169 -10.44 12.66 3.65
N LEU A 170 -11.03 13.52 2.79
CA LEU A 170 -11.83 14.65 3.25
C LEU A 170 -13.13 14.22 3.94
N GLN A 171 -13.70 13.08 3.56
CA GLN A 171 -14.87 12.52 4.22
C GLN A 171 -14.53 11.95 5.61
N LEU A 172 -13.37 11.31 5.75
CA LEU A 172 -12.89 10.75 7.02
C LEU A 172 -12.49 11.82 8.04
N GLN A 173 -12.30 13.07 7.64
CA GLN A 173 -12.00 14.19 8.54
C GLN A 173 -13.24 14.77 9.25
N LYS A 174 -14.44 14.38 8.83
CA LYS A 174 -15.72 14.88 9.37
C LYS A 174 -16.19 14.06 10.53
#